data_3f7ce7f015f6e6c71b3ec6aa2e0bbc6c
#
_entry.id   3f7ce7f015f6e6c71b3ec6aa2e0bbc6c
#
_cell.length_a   1.000
_cell.length_b   1.000
_cell.length_c   1.000
_cell.angle_alpha   90.00
_cell.angle_beta   90.00
_cell.angle_gamma   90.00
#
_symmetry.space_group_name_H-M   'P 1'
#
loop_
_entity.id
_entity.type
_entity.pdbx_description
1 polymer ?
#
loop_
_entity_poly.entity_id
_entity_poly.type
_entity_poly.pdbx_seq_one_letter_code
_entity_poly.pdbx_strand_id
1 'polypeptide(L)'
;MTTEAVIVSTARTAVGKAYRGALNNTDGPTMAGHVMAEAVKRAGIAPGEVEDVVMGCAMQQGTMVMNVARKGAIRAGLPVTVAGTTIDRQCASGLQAIAVAARSVMLDGVEVAIGGGIESISLVQNDHMNKFHVVDDELMAMKPEMYMSMLETAEVVAERYKIGRDKQDEYSLECQRRVGAALQAGRFNDEIVPFTTRMAIVNKDTKEITYEQVTLAKDEGPRPETTAEGLAKIKPVFEGKTISAGNASQLSDGASACVIMSDRMAARKGLKPLGIFRGFVAAGVEPDEMGVGPVAAIPRLLKRHNLKIDDIDLWELNEAYAVQVIYCRDKLGIDPDKLNVNGGSIAIGHPYGMTGSRLTGHILIEGRRRRAKFGVVTMCIGGGMGAAGLFEIVH
;
A
#
# COMPACT_ATOMS: atom_id res chain seq x y z
N MET A 1 -29.29 3.07 15.95
CA MET A 1 -27.81 3.02 16.10
C MET A 1 -27.22 2.94 14.71
N THR A 2 -26.22 3.74 14.41
CA THR A 2 -25.50 3.72 13.13
C THR A 2 -24.67 2.44 13.07
N THR A 3 -24.66 1.77 11.91
CA THR A 3 -23.80 0.59 11.67
C THR A 3 -22.35 1.02 11.60
N GLU A 4 -21.45 0.35 12.35
CA GLU A 4 -20.02 0.53 12.24
C GLU A 4 -19.42 -0.53 11.31
N ALA A 5 -18.44 -0.15 10.51
CA ALA A 5 -17.65 -1.09 9.73
C ALA A 5 -16.39 -1.49 10.50
N VAL A 6 -16.29 -2.78 10.82
CA VAL A 6 -15.16 -3.33 11.59
C VAL A 6 -14.31 -4.24 10.71
N ILE A 7 -13.00 -4.19 10.89
CA ILE A 7 -12.04 -5.04 10.21
C ILE A 7 -11.71 -6.21 11.15
N VAL A 8 -12.02 -7.42 10.71
CA VAL A 8 -11.89 -8.64 11.54
C VAL A 8 -10.67 -9.47 11.20
N SER A 9 -10.16 -9.36 9.99
CA SER A 9 -8.95 -10.06 9.57
C SER A 9 -8.19 -9.30 8.49
N THR A 10 -6.91 -9.62 8.35
CA THR A 10 -6.05 -9.17 7.28
C THR A 10 -5.11 -10.29 6.84
N ALA A 11 -4.74 -10.27 5.56
CA ALA A 11 -3.73 -11.14 4.97
C ALA A 11 -3.02 -10.43 3.82
N ARG A 12 -1.73 -10.69 3.65
CA ARG A 12 -0.96 -10.19 2.51
C ARG A 12 0.04 -11.22 2.01
N THR A 13 0.41 -11.16 0.74
CA THR A 13 1.65 -11.77 0.29
C THR A 13 2.82 -11.05 0.95
N ALA A 14 3.96 -11.70 1.06
CA ALA A 14 5.19 -10.93 1.13
C ALA A 14 5.34 -10.10 -0.16
N VAL A 15 6.07 -8.98 -0.08
CA VAL A 15 6.34 -8.10 -1.21
C VAL A 15 7.50 -8.66 -2.03
N GLY A 16 7.26 -8.94 -3.31
CA GLY A 16 8.26 -9.40 -4.26
C GLY A 16 8.94 -8.22 -4.97
N LYS A 17 10.24 -8.35 -5.26
CA LYS A 17 10.93 -7.38 -6.12
C LYS A 17 10.40 -7.49 -7.55
N ALA A 18 10.02 -6.37 -8.13
CA ALA A 18 9.60 -6.37 -9.53
C ALA A 18 10.69 -6.92 -10.45
N TYR A 19 10.27 -7.65 -11.47
CA TYR A 19 11.06 -8.25 -12.55
C TYR A 19 12.03 -9.38 -12.12
N ARG A 20 12.43 -9.45 -10.86
CA ARG A 20 13.50 -10.38 -10.38
C ARG A 20 13.11 -11.18 -9.15
N GLY A 21 12.01 -10.85 -8.51
CA GLY A 21 11.53 -11.52 -7.30
C GLY A 21 10.59 -12.68 -7.61
N ALA A 22 10.21 -13.37 -6.57
CA ALA A 22 9.40 -14.58 -6.63
C ALA A 22 8.05 -14.40 -7.33
N LEU A 23 7.48 -13.18 -7.30
CA LEU A 23 6.16 -12.87 -7.88
C LEU A 23 6.22 -12.39 -9.34
N ASN A 24 7.40 -12.32 -9.96
CA ASN A 24 7.62 -11.70 -11.27
C ASN A 24 6.85 -12.32 -12.43
N ASN A 25 6.32 -13.52 -12.25
CA ASN A 25 5.53 -14.25 -13.25
C ASN A 25 4.20 -14.76 -12.66
N THR A 26 3.68 -14.07 -11.65
CA THR A 26 2.43 -14.47 -10.97
C THR A 26 1.29 -13.57 -11.43
N ASP A 27 0.26 -14.18 -12.00
CA ASP A 27 -0.94 -13.47 -12.44
C ASP A 27 -1.67 -12.77 -11.29
N GLY A 28 -2.20 -11.59 -11.58
CA GLY A 28 -2.93 -10.78 -10.62
C GLY A 28 -4.08 -11.50 -9.93
N PRO A 29 -4.99 -12.16 -10.66
CA PRO A 29 -6.07 -12.93 -10.01
C PRO A 29 -5.58 -14.02 -9.07
N THR A 30 -4.40 -14.59 -9.33
CA THR A 30 -3.79 -15.63 -8.48
C THR A 30 -3.28 -15.05 -7.17
N MET A 31 -2.59 -13.90 -7.21
CA MET A 31 -2.17 -13.19 -5.98
C MET A 31 -3.37 -12.69 -5.18
N ALA A 32 -4.33 -12.05 -5.84
CA ALA A 32 -5.55 -11.54 -5.21
C ALA A 32 -6.35 -12.66 -4.55
N GLY A 33 -6.56 -13.77 -5.27
CA GLY A 33 -7.27 -14.94 -4.77
C GLY A 33 -6.64 -15.55 -3.53
N HIS A 34 -5.32 -15.65 -3.51
CA HIS A 34 -4.57 -16.17 -2.37
C HIS A 34 -4.81 -15.37 -1.08
N VAL A 35 -4.70 -14.06 -1.14
CA VAL A 35 -4.88 -13.21 0.05
C VAL A 35 -6.33 -13.10 0.49
N MET A 36 -7.28 -13.12 -0.45
CA MET A 36 -8.72 -13.15 -0.13
C MET A 36 -9.10 -14.44 0.58
N ALA A 37 -8.70 -15.60 0.04
CA ALA A 37 -8.98 -16.90 0.64
C ALA A 37 -8.43 -16.98 2.07
N GLU A 38 -7.21 -16.52 2.28
CA GLU A 38 -6.60 -16.54 3.61
C GLU A 38 -7.25 -15.52 4.56
N ALA A 39 -7.62 -14.32 4.09
CA ALA A 39 -8.33 -13.33 4.91
C ALA A 39 -9.69 -13.87 5.37
N VAL A 40 -10.46 -14.53 4.49
CA VAL A 40 -11.73 -15.20 4.81
C VAL A 40 -11.52 -16.32 5.83
N LYS A 41 -10.49 -17.14 5.63
CA LYS A 41 -10.12 -18.23 6.57
C LYS A 41 -9.76 -17.67 7.95
N ARG A 42 -8.93 -16.61 8.01
CA ARG A 42 -8.54 -15.93 9.28
C ARG A 42 -9.74 -15.29 9.98
N ALA A 43 -10.71 -14.80 9.23
CA ALA A 43 -11.97 -14.29 9.78
C ALA A 43 -12.85 -15.39 10.36
N GLY A 44 -12.61 -16.67 10.04
CA GLY A 44 -13.44 -17.80 10.49
C GLY A 44 -14.85 -17.78 9.92
N ILE A 45 -15.03 -17.23 8.71
CA ILE A 45 -16.32 -17.14 8.02
C ILE A 45 -16.36 -18.08 6.81
N ALA A 46 -17.58 -18.45 6.38
CA ALA A 46 -17.74 -19.21 5.15
C ALA A 46 -17.54 -18.30 3.91
N PRO A 47 -16.97 -18.81 2.82
CA PRO A 47 -16.79 -18.02 1.59
C PRO A 47 -18.07 -17.37 1.05
N GLY A 48 -19.23 -18.04 1.22
CA GLY A 48 -20.54 -17.55 0.78
C GLY A 48 -21.14 -16.43 1.65
N GLU A 49 -20.51 -16.06 2.74
CA GLU A 49 -20.95 -14.94 3.57
C GLU A 49 -20.39 -13.60 3.06
N VAL A 50 -19.39 -13.63 2.17
CA VAL A 50 -18.88 -12.43 1.49
C VAL A 50 -19.88 -12.04 0.41
N GLU A 51 -20.32 -10.78 0.40
CA GLU A 51 -21.25 -10.25 -0.58
C GLU A 51 -20.54 -9.49 -1.70
N ASP A 52 -19.49 -8.72 -1.38
CA ASP A 52 -18.77 -7.91 -2.35
C ASP A 52 -17.27 -7.85 -2.06
N VAL A 53 -16.49 -7.64 -3.11
CA VAL A 53 -15.04 -7.50 -3.08
C VAL A 53 -14.63 -6.20 -3.77
N VAL A 54 -13.96 -5.32 -3.05
CA VAL A 54 -13.38 -4.10 -3.60
C VAL A 54 -11.85 -4.21 -3.56
N MET A 55 -11.21 -4.20 -4.74
CA MET A 55 -9.74 -4.23 -4.84
C MET A 55 -9.20 -2.96 -5.49
N GLY A 56 -8.22 -2.36 -4.84
CA GLY A 56 -7.42 -1.29 -5.41
C GLY A 56 -6.35 -1.85 -6.36
N CYS A 57 -6.26 -1.27 -7.55
CA CYS A 57 -5.22 -1.56 -8.54
C CYS A 57 -4.93 -0.29 -9.35
N ALA A 58 -3.69 0.17 -9.33
CA ALA A 58 -3.31 1.41 -10.02
C ALA A 58 -3.15 1.20 -11.53
N MET A 59 -2.60 0.07 -11.95
CA MET A 59 -2.37 -0.24 -13.37
C MET A 59 -3.25 -1.39 -13.83
N GLN A 60 -4.46 -1.07 -14.26
CA GLN A 60 -5.47 -2.04 -14.68
C GLN A 60 -5.26 -2.51 -16.12
N GLN A 61 -4.09 -3.06 -16.39
CA GLN A 61 -3.68 -3.59 -17.70
C GLN A 61 -3.15 -5.02 -17.58
N GLY A 62 -2.92 -5.70 -18.68
CA GLY A 62 -2.36 -7.05 -18.73
C GLY A 62 -3.11 -8.01 -17.82
N THR A 63 -2.42 -8.66 -16.92
CA THR A 63 -3.02 -9.61 -15.96
C THR A 63 -4.06 -8.97 -15.02
N MET A 64 -4.02 -7.63 -14.82
CA MET A 64 -4.93 -6.87 -13.97
C MET A 64 -6.21 -6.39 -14.68
N VAL A 65 -6.32 -6.54 -16.00
CA VAL A 65 -7.44 -6.04 -16.82
C VAL A 65 -8.77 -6.74 -16.49
N MET A 66 -9.88 -6.12 -16.87
CA MET A 66 -11.23 -6.66 -16.73
C MET A 66 -11.57 -7.11 -15.31
N ASN A 67 -11.53 -6.17 -14.38
CA ASN A 67 -11.97 -6.34 -12.99
C ASN A 67 -11.23 -7.48 -12.25
N VAL A 68 -9.97 -7.20 -11.87
CA VAL A 68 -9.14 -8.16 -11.13
C VAL A 68 -9.76 -8.56 -9.78
N ALA A 69 -10.58 -7.69 -9.16
CA ALA A 69 -11.31 -8.03 -7.93
C ALA A 69 -12.25 -9.22 -8.14
N ARG A 70 -13.09 -9.17 -9.20
CA ARG A 70 -14.02 -10.27 -9.52
C ARG A 70 -13.26 -11.54 -9.89
N LYS A 71 -12.20 -11.44 -10.72
CA LYS A 71 -11.37 -12.61 -11.06
C LYS A 71 -10.68 -13.20 -9.83
N GLY A 72 -10.19 -12.36 -8.94
CA GLY A 72 -9.60 -12.76 -7.66
C GLY A 72 -10.59 -13.45 -6.74
N ALA A 73 -11.82 -12.95 -6.64
CA ALA A 73 -12.90 -13.58 -5.84
C ALA A 73 -13.17 -15.01 -6.29
N ILE A 74 -13.33 -15.23 -7.59
CA ILE A 74 -13.52 -16.58 -8.15
C ILE A 74 -12.26 -17.44 -7.91
N ARG A 75 -11.08 -16.87 -8.10
CA ARG A 75 -9.80 -17.59 -7.87
C ARG A 75 -9.57 -17.94 -6.40
N ALA A 76 -10.16 -17.18 -5.46
CA ALA A 76 -10.18 -17.44 -4.03
C ALA A 76 -11.11 -18.59 -3.64
N GLY A 77 -11.96 -19.08 -4.55
CA GLY A 77 -13.01 -20.06 -4.27
C GLY A 77 -14.28 -19.44 -3.66
N LEU A 78 -14.46 -18.12 -3.77
CA LEU A 78 -15.71 -17.49 -3.40
C LEU A 78 -16.80 -17.85 -4.41
N PRO A 79 -18.08 -18.03 -3.98
CA PRO A 79 -19.17 -18.39 -4.88
C PRO A 79 -19.40 -17.34 -5.97
N VAL A 80 -20.01 -17.76 -7.08
CA VAL A 80 -20.34 -16.86 -8.21
C VAL A 80 -21.31 -15.74 -7.83
N THR A 81 -21.98 -15.84 -6.71
CA THR A 81 -22.87 -14.83 -6.15
C THR A 81 -22.12 -13.61 -5.57
N VAL A 82 -20.83 -13.77 -5.24
CA VAL A 82 -20.00 -12.66 -4.71
C VAL A 82 -19.66 -11.68 -5.83
N ALA A 83 -20.09 -10.45 -5.70
CA ALA A 83 -19.75 -9.38 -6.64
C ALA A 83 -18.28 -8.94 -6.49
N GLY A 84 -17.82 -8.05 -7.36
CA GLY A 84 -16.48 -7.48 -7.24
C GLY A 84 -16.31 -6.24 -8.08
N THR A 85 -15.52 -5.28 -7.58
CA THR A 85 -15.15 -4.07 -8.31
C THR A 85 -13.68 -3.74 -8.11
N THR A 86 -13.04 -3.25 -9.18
CA THR A 86 -11.65 -2.77 -9.13
C THR A 86 -11.64 -1.26 -9.24
N ILE A 87 -10.93 -0.60 -8.35
CA ILE A 87 -10.86 0.86 -8.31
C ILE A 87 -9.42 1.34 -8.40
N ASP A 88 -9.23 2.53 -8.95
CA ASP A 88 -7.96 3.22 -9.03
C ASP A 88 -7.99 4.56 -8.26
N ARG A 89 -7.01 4.75 -7.43
CA ARG A 89 -6.52 6.02 -6.88
C ARG A 89 -5.00 5.95 -6.75
N GLN A 90 -4.35 5.46 -7.80
CA GLN A 90 -2.89 5.30 -7.83
C GLN A 90 -2.38 4.62 -6.53
N CYS A 91 -1.37 5.18 -5.87
CA CYS A 91 -0.78 4.64 -4.64
C CYS A 91 -1.78 4.41 -3.48
N ALA A 92 -2.93 5.10 -3.47
CA ALA A 92 -3.94 4.98 -2.43
C ALA A 92 -5.07 4.00 -2.77
N SER A 93 -4.99 3.27 -3.89
CA SER A 93 -6.09 2.40 -4.36
C SER A 93 -6.52 1.38 -3.32
N GLY A 94 -5.60 0.73 -2.61
CA GLY A 94 -5.92 -0.23 -1.55
C GLY A 94 -6.59 0.39 -0.33
N LEU A 95 -6.17 1.58 0.10
CA LEU A 95 -6.81 2.31 1.19
C LEU A 95 -8.21 2.80 0.78
N GLN A 96 -8.35 3.28 -0.47
CA GLN A 96 -9.65 3.65 -1.03
C GLN A 96 -10.60 2.46 -1.12
N ALA A 97 -10.09 1.29 -1.50
CA ALA A 97 -10.87 0.05 -1.57
C ALA A 97 -11.44 -0.34 -0.20
N ILE A 98 -10.63 -0.26 0.86
CA ILE A 98 -11.10 -0.47 2.23
C ILE A 98 -12.18 0.57 2.59
N ALA A 99 -11.98 1.84 2.25
CA ALA A 99 -12.96 2.89 2.53
C ALA A 99 -14.28 2.69 1.77
N VAL A 100 -14.26 2.18 0.54
CA VAL A 100 -15.46 1.86 -0.23
C VAL A 100 -16.18 0.66 0.39
N ALA A 101 -15.48 -0.45 0.64
CA ALA A 101 -16.05 -1.63 1.29
C ALA A 101 -16.64 -1.31 2.68
N ALA A 102 -15.93 -0.50 3.48
CA ALA A 102 -16.45 -0.06 4.78
C ALA A 102 -17.73 0.78 4.66
N ARG A 103 -17.82 1.66 3.66
CA ARG A 103 -19.02 2.49 3.42
C ARG A 103 -20.19 1.64 2.94
N SER A 104 -19.98 0.63 2.10
CA SER A 104 -21.04 -0.29 1.70
C SER A 104 -21.62 -1.03 2.92
N VAL A 105 -20.75 -1.43 3.88
CA VAL A 105 -21.21 -1.99 5.15
C VAL A 105 -22.00 -0.99 5.99
N MET A 106 -21.56 0.26 6.06
CA MET A 106 -22.20 1.29 6.90
C MET A 106 -23.51 1.83 6.32
N LEU A 107 -23.64 1.90 4.99
CA LEU A 107 -24.68 2.66 4.31
C LEU A 107 -25.60 1.81 3.43
N ASP A 108 -25.07 0.77 2.78
CA ASP A 108 -25.80 0.01 1.76
C ASP A 108 -26.35 -1.34 2.29
N GLY A 109 -26.09 -1.64 3.57
CA GLY A 109 -26.59 -2.86 4.22
C GLY A 109 -25.79 -4.13 3.91
N VAL A 110 -24.62 -4.01 3.28
CA VAL A 110 -23.69 -5.15 3.08
C VAL A 110 -23.22 -5.65 4.45
N GLU A 111 -23.42 -6.94 4.73
CA GLU A 111 -23.03 -7.51 6.02
C GLU A 111 -21.53 -7.85 6.08
N VAL A 112 -20.96 -8.37 4.97
CA VAL A 112 -19.55 -8.75 4.87
C VAL A 112 -18.99 -8.38 3.51
N ALA A 113 -17.91 -7.59 3.50
CA ALA A 113 -17.16 -7.23 2.29
C ALA A 113 -15.67 -7.53 2.46
N ILE A 114 -14.96 -7.62 1.33
CA ILE A 114 -13.49 -7.62 1.30
C ILE A 114 -13.04 -6.30 0.71
N GLY A 115 -12.15 -5.59 1.44
CA GLY A 115 -11.43 -4.45 0.93
C GLY A 115 -9.94 -4.80 0.82
N GLY A 116 -9.32 -4.59 -0.33
CA GLY A 116 -7.95 -5.00 -0.54
C GLY A 116 -7.21 -4.20 -1.61
N GLY A 117 -6.04 -4.70 -1.99
CA GLY A 117 -5.27 -4.09 -3.06
C GLY A 117 -4.23 -5.02 -3.64
N ILE A 118 -3.86 -4.75 -4.88
CA ILE A 118 -2.95 -5.57 -5.67
C ILE A 118 -2.18 -4.72 -6.66
N GLU A 119 -0.96 -5.13 -6.93
CA GLU A 119 -0.20 -4.65 -8.08
C GLU A 119 0.77 -5.71 -8.59
N SER A 120 0.92 -5.81 -9.91
CA SER A 120 2.02 -6.51 -10.56
C SER A 120 2.76 -5.54 -11.48
N ILE A 121 3.83 -4.97 -10.95
CA ILE A 121 4.73 -4.13 -11.75
C ILE A 121 5.41 -4.99 -12.81
N SER A 122 5.82 -6.20 -12.45
CA SER A 122 6.52 -7.13 -13.35
C SER A 122 5.76 -7.45 -14.63
N LEU A 123 4.46 -7.72 -14.52
CA LEU A 123 3.64 -8.15 -15.65
C LEU A 123 2.90 -7.01 -16.36
N VAL A 124 2.94 -5.77 -15.81
CA VAL A 124 2.21 -4.63 -16.37
C VAL A 124 3.12 -3.50 -16.77
N GLN A 125 4.03 -3.04 -15.91
CA GLN A 125 4.92 -1.91 -16.19
C GLN A 125 6.17 -2.38 -16.96
N ASN A 126 5.98 -2.88 -18.16
CA ASN A 126 7.02 -3.42 -19.03
C ASN A 126 6.81 -2.96 -20.49
N ASP A 127 7.54 -3.55 -21.43
CA ASP A 127 7.48 -3.18 -22.85
C ASP A 127 6.12 -3.49 -23.51
N HIS A 128 5.28 -4.32 -22.89
CA HIS A 128 3.93 -4.63 -23.35
C HIS A 128 2.86 -3.68 -22.81
N MET A 129 3.24 -2.73 -21.95
CA MET A 129 2.30 -1.74 -21.41
C MET A 129 1.69 -0.93 -22.53
N ASN A 130 0.34 -0.84 -22.58
CA ASN A 130 -0.34 -0.01 -23.55
C ASN A 130 -0.10 1.48 -23.25
N LYS A 131 0.58 2.14 -24.17
CA LYS A 131 0.88 3.59 -24.14
C LYS A 131 0.19 4.35 -25.27
N PHE A 132 -0.69 3.69 -26.02
CA PHE A 132 -1.42 4.32 -27.11
C PHE A 132 -2.35 5.40 -26.58
N HIS A 133 -2.23 6.63 -27.07
CA HIS A 133 -2.95 7.82 -26.61
C HIS A 133 -2.88 8.07 -25.09
N VAL A 134 -1.74 7.77 -24.44
CA VAL A 134 -1.55 7.98 -23.01
C VAL A 134 -1.40 9.45 -22.64
N VAL A 135 -1.04 10.31 -23.59
CA VAL A 135 -0.93 11.76 -23.40
C VAL A 135 -2.09 12.43 -24.14
N ASP A 136 -2.77 13.33 -23.45
CA ASP A 136 -3.75 14.26 -23.99
C ASP A 136 -3.05 15.59 -24.25
N ASP A 137 -3.01 16.02 -25.52
CA ASP A 137 -2.25 17.21 -25.93
C ASP A 137 -2.82 18.50 -25.33
N GLU A 138 -4.14 18.59 -25.15
CA GLU A 138 -4.77 19.76 -24.51
C GLU A 138 -4.44 19.82 -23.03
N LEU A 139 -4.50 18.69 -22.32
CA LEU A 139 -4.11 18.61 -20.92
C LEU A 139 -2.60 18.88 -20.77
N MET A 140 -1.77 18.37 -21.67
CA MET A 140 -0.33 18.68 -21.68
C MET A 140 -0.08 20.18 -21.84
N ALA A 141 -0.84 20.86 -22.68
CA ALA A 141 -0.75 22.30 -22.86
C ALA A 141 -1.26 23.09 -21.63
N MET A 142 -2.29 22.59 -20.94
CA MET A 142 -2.88 23.24 -19.77
C MET A 142 -2.05 23.01 -18.49
N LYS A 143 -1.56 21.79 -18.30
CA LYS A 143 -0.92 21.36 -17.04
C LYS A 143 0.10 20.24 -17.32
N PRO A 144 1.27 20.56 -17.89
CA PRO A 144 2.27 19.55 -18.26
C PRO A 144 2.76 18.72 -17.09
N GLU A 145 2.70 19.26 -15.88
CA GLU A 145 3.10 18.57 -14.67
C GLU A 145 2.28 17.32 -14.35
N MET A 146 1.09 17.16 -14.96
CA MET A 146 0.30 15.93 -14.86
C MET A 146 1.01 14.71 -15.43
N TYR A 147 1.98 14.91 -16.33
CA TYR A 147 2.74 13.86 -17.00
C TYR A 147 4.17 13.72 -16.47
N MET A 148 4.53 14.48 -15.45
CA MET A 148 5.84 14.34 -14.80
C MET A 148 5.99 12.95 -14.17
N SER A 149 7.19 12.38 -14.30
CA SER A 149 7.53 11.15 -13.59
C SER A 149 7.56 11.38 -12.06
N MET A 150 7.32 10.34 -11.30
CA MET A 150 7.37 10.42 -9.83
C MET A 150 8.77 10.81 -9.32
N LEU A 151 9.82 10.45 -10.04
CA LEU A 151 11.20 10.84 -9.72
C LEU A 151 11.41 12.36 -9.87
N GLU A 152 10.90 12.95 -10.95
CA GLU A 152 10.96 14.40 -11.16
C GLU A 152 10.17 15.15 -10.07
N THR A 153 8.97 14.70 -9.72
CA THR A 153 8.18 15.32 -8.66
C THR A 153 8.87 15.24 -7.29
N ALA A 154 9.59 14.16 -7.02
CA ALA A 154 10.38 14.02 -5.80
C ALA A 154 11.56 15.00 -5.75
N GLU A 155 12.25 15.23 -6.89
CA GLU A 155 13.30 16.26 -6.99
C GLU A 155 12.73 17.67 -6.82
N VAL A 156 11.52 17.96 -7.35
CA VAL A 156 10.85 19.24 -7.11
C VAL A 156 10.63 19.47 -5.61
N VAL A 157 10.16 18.46 -4.88
CA VAL A 157 9.99 18.54 -3.42
C VAL A 157 11.34 18.77 -2.73
N ALA A 158 12.40 18.05 -3.14
CA ALA A 158 13.73 18.20 -2.55
C ALA A 158 14.27 19.63 -2.72
N GLU A 159 14.16 20.18 -3.92
CA GLU A 159 14.63 21.51 -4.25
C GLU A 159 13.79 22.62 -3.61
N ARG A 160 12.46 22.54 -3.76
CA ARG A 160 11.49 23.54 -3.26
C ARG A 160 11.55 23.69 -1.75
N TYR A 161 11.69 22.58 -1.03
CA TYR A 161 11.71 22.55 0.43
C TYR A 161 13.09 22.35 1.04
N LYS A 162 14.15 22.39 0.22
CA LYS A 162 15.56 22.33 0.64
C LYS A 162 15.89 21.11 1.50
N ILE A 163 15.42 19.94 1.09
CA ILE A 163 15.71 18.68 1.75
C ILE A 163 16.83 17.97 0.98
N GLY A 164 18.06 18.09 1.48
CA GLY A 164 19.25 17.55 0.85
C GLY A 164 19.35 16.03 0.90
N ARG A 165 20.31 15.49 0.12
CA ARG A 165 20.59 14.07 0.00
C ARG A 165 20.90 13.43 1.35
N ASP A 166 21.71 14.06 2.19
CA ASP A 166 22.14 13.51 3.47
C ASP A 166 20.96 13.21 4.40
N LYS A 167 19.98 14.12 4.50
CA LYS A 167 18.77 13.89 5.30
C LYS A 167 17.91 12.74 4.76
N GLN A 168 17.85 12.61 3.44
CA GLN A 168 17.10 11.54 2.78
C GLN A 168 17.75 10.17 3.03
N ASP A 169 19.07 10.10 2.95
CA ASP A 169 19.83 8.88 3.22
C ASP A 169 19.78 8.51 4.71
N GLU A 170 19.84 9.47 5.63
CA GLU A 170 19.65 9.27 7.07
C GLU A 170 18.29 8.65 7.37
N TYR A 171 17.19 9.19 6.79
CA TYR A 171 15.84 8.63 6.92
C TYR A 171 15.78 7.20 6.37
N SER A 172 16.40 6.96 5.23
CA SER A 172 16.39 5.64 4.59
C SER A 172 17.17 4.60 5.39
N LEU A 173 18.28 5.00 6.01
CA LEU A 173 19.05 4.15 6.92
C LEU A 173 18.21 3.76 8.14
N GLU A 174 17.50 4.73 8.74
CA GLU A 174 16.60 4.46 9.87
C GLU A 174 15.43 3.55 9.45
N CYS A 175 14.87 3.72 8.25
CA CYS A 175 13.85 2.81 7.72
C CYS A 175 14.38 1.36 7.64
N GLN A 176 15.58 1.14 7.09
CA GLN A 176 16.20 -0.18 7.01
C GLN A 176 16.47 -0.77 8.40
N ARG A 177 16.95 0.05 9.35
CA ARG A 177 17.17 -0.36 10.74
C ARG A 177 15.87 -0.82 11.41
N ARG A 178 14.78 -0.05 11.25
CA ARG A 178 13.46 -0.39 11.80
C ARG A 178 12.91 -1.68 11.22
N VAL A 179 12.98 -1.85 9.90
CA VAL A 179 12.55 -3.10 9.25
C VAL A 179 13.38 -4.28 9.73
N GLY A 180 14.72 -4.13 9.86
CA GLY A 180 15.58 -5.18 10.39
C GLY A 180 15.19 -5.62 11.80
N ALA A 181 14.96 -4.68 12.70
CA ALA A 181 14.49 -4.95 14.05
C ALA A 181 13.10 -5.62 14.06
N ALA A 182 12.19 -5.15 13.22
CA ALA A 182 10.85 -5.72 13.09
C ALA A 182 10.86 -7.17 12.56
N LEU A 183 11.73 -7.47 11.60
CA LEU A 183 11.94 -8.83 11.09
C LEU A 183 12.47 -9.76 12.18
N GLN A 184 13.48 -9.34 12.96
CA GLN A 184 14.02 -10.11 14.08
C GLN A 184 12.96 -10.36 15.15
N ALA A 185 12.10 -9.37 15.41
CA ALA A 185 11.02 -9.49 16.38
C ALA A 185 9.76 -10.20 15.84
N GLY A 186 9.75 -10.67 14.59
CA GLY A 186 8.63 -11.37 13.97
C GLY A 186 7.38 -10.49 13.76
N ARG A 187 7.53 -9.16 13.64
CA ARG A 187 6.41 -8.22 13.58
C ARG A 187 5.51 -8.40 12.39
N PHE A 188 6.01 -8.97 11.31
CA PHE A 188 5.25 -9.21 10.06
C PHE A 188 4.64 -10.61 9.95
N ASN A 189 4.90 -11.51 10.91
CA ASN A 189 4.47 -12.91 10.83
C ASN A 189 2.94 -13.06 10.83
N ASP A 190 2.22 -12.19 11.55
CA ASP A 190 0.76 -12.26 11.66
C ASP A 190 0.03 -11.74 10.40
N GLU A 191 0.72 -11.04 9.51
CA GLU A 191 0.13 -10.46 8.30
C GLU A 191 0.53 -11.20 7.03
N ILE A 192 1.76 -11.72 6.94
CA ILE A 192 2.27 -12.42 5.75
C ILE A 192 1.66 -13.83 5.66
N VAL A 193 1.27 -14.21 4.45
CA VAL A 193 0.88 -15.56 4.08
C VAL A 193 1.91 -16.11 3.12
N PRO A 194 2.60 -17.22 3.45
CA PRO A 194 3.51 -17.85 2.50
C PRO A 194 2.79 -18.20 1.19
N PHE A 195 3.41 -17.89 0.08
CA PHE A 195 2.84 -18.07 -1.23
C PHE A 195 3.78 -18.84 -2.15
N THR A 196 3.34 -20.00 -2.62
CA THR A 196 4.11 -20.82 -3.58
C THR A 196 3.66 -20.48 -4.99
N THR A 197 4.61 -20.11 -5.83
CA THR A 197 4.38 -19.69 -7.21
C THR A 197 5.50 -20.11 -8.13
N ARG A 198 5.35 -19.81 -9.42
CA ARG A 198 6.31 -20.10 -10.48
C ARG A 198 7.03 -18.81 -10.89
N MET A 199 8.27 -18.65 -10.45
CA MET A 199 9.14 -17.52 -10.78
C MET A 199 9.78 -17.71 -12.15
N ALA A 200 9.84 -16.67 -12.98
CA ALA A 200 10.61 -16.64 -14.21
C ALA A 200 12.05 -16.22 -13.94
N ILE A 201 12.99 -16.96 -14.50
CA ILE A 201 14.44 -16.68 -14.44
C ILE A 201 14.93 -16.42 -15.86
N VAL A 202 15.42 -15.20 -16.08
CA VAL A 202 15.98 -14.80 -17.39
C VAL A 202 17.49 -14.97 -17.37
N ASN A 203 18.00 -15.81 -18.23
CA ASN A 203 19.44 -15.89 -18.48
C ASN A 203 19.92 -14.57 -19.09
N LYS A 204 20.91 -13.92 -18.49
CA LYS A 204 21.38 -12.59 -18.91
C LYS A 204 22.03 -12.60 -20.29
N ASP A 205 22.69 -13.70 -20.66
CA ASP A 205 23.45 -13.81 -21.90
C ASP A 205 22.58 -14.34 -23.04
N THR A 206 21.89 -15.44 -22.83
CA THR A 206 21.07 -16.10 -23.88
C THR A 206 19.67 -15.52 -24.01
N LYS A 207 19.20 -14.76 -22.98
CA LYS A 207 17.81 -14.29 -22.85
C LYS A 207 16.76 -15.41 -22.74
N GLU A 208 17.20 -16.65 -22.59
CA GLU A 208 16.32 -17.78 -22.35
C GLU A 208 15.60 -17.62 -21.01
N ILE A 209 14.30 -17.96 -21.00
CA ILE A 209 13.47 -17.91 -19.80
C ILE A 209 13.26 -19.34 -19.30
N THR A 210 13.68 -19.60 -18.08
CA THR A 210 13.36 -20.81 -17.33
C THR A 210 12.42 -20.47 -16.17
N TYR A 211 11.85 -21.49 -15.56
CA TYR A 211 10.88 -21.30 -14.49
C TYR A 211 11.20 -22.20 -13.31
N GLU A 212 11.13 -21.64 -12.11
CA GLU A 212 11.30 -22.36 -10.86
C GLU A 212 10.10 -22.23 -9.95
N GLN A 213 9.73 -23.28 -9.24
CA GLN A 213 8.74 -23.21 -8.18
C GLN A 213 9.42 -22.68 -6.92
N VAL A 214 8.92 -21.57 -6.40
CA VAL A 214 9.46 -20.89 -5.22
C VAL A 214 8.36 -20.60 -4.21
N THR A 215 8.72 -20.57 -2.92
CA THR A 215 7.81 -20.14 -1.86
C THR A 215 8.29 -18.81 -1.28
N LEU A 216 7.51 -17.77 -1.48
CA LEU A 216 7.75 -16.44 -0.90
C LEU A 216 7.07 -16.35 0.47
N ALA A 217 7.87 -16.27 1.54
CA ALA A 217 7.41 -16.19 2.92
C ALA A 217 7.91 -14.94 3.66
N LYS A 218 8.77 -14.13 3.02
CA LYS A 218 9.34 -12.90 3.58
C LYS A 218 9.46 -11.85 2.49
N ASP A 219 9.29 -10.58 2.86
CA ASP A 219 9.53 -9.46 1.95
C ASP A 219 10.96 -9.51 1.40
N GLU A 220 11.12 -9.36 0.08
CA GLU A 220 12.42 -9.46 -0.59
C GLU A 220 13.19 -8.14 -0.60
N GLY A 221 12.52 -7.03 -0.26
CA GLY A 221 13.10 -5.68 -0.29
C GLY A 221 14.13 -5.39 0.81
N PRO A 222 13.92 -5.80 2.08
CA PRO A 222 14.73 -5.39 3.22
C PRO A 222 16.22 -5.67 3.07
N ARG A 223 17.03 -4.70 3.52
CA ARG A 223 18.52 -4.77 3.56
C ARG A 223 18.99 -4.21 4.89
N PRO A 224 18.81 -4.94 6.00
CA PRO A 224 19.15 -4.45 7.34
C PRO A 224 20.64 -4.16 7.55
N GLU A 225 21.49 -4.69 6.67
CA GLU A 225 22.94 -4.45 6.63
C GLU A 225 23.34 -3.13 5.94
N THR A 226 22.37 -2.31 5.50
CA THR A 226 22.62 -1.03 4.86
C THR A 226 23.42 -0.11 5.79
N THR A 227 24.44 0.57 5.22
CA THR A 227 25.26 1.55 5.93
C THR A 227 25.13 2.96 5.31
N ALA A 228 25.47 3.98 6.08
CA ALA A 228 25.47 5.36 5.59
C ALA A 228 26.43 5.54 4.39
N GLU A 229 27.63 4.94 4.48
CA GLU A 229 28.63 4.98 3.42
C GLU A 229 28.16 4.24 2.17
N GLY A 230 27.36 3.16 2.34
CA GLY A 230 26.76 2.43 1.25
C GLY A 230 25.72 3.28 0.51
N LEU A 231 24.85 3.97 1.24
CA LEU A 231 23.85 4.88 0.66
C LEU A 231 24.50 6.06 -0.06
N ALA A 232 25.50 6.70 0.54
CA ALA A 232 26.20 7.84 -0.06
C ALA A 232 26.87 7.53 -1.41
N LYS A 233 27.28 6.25 -1.63
CA LYS A 233 27.89 5.79 -2.89
C LYS A 233 26.86 5.54 -4.01
N ILE A 234 25.58 5.44 -3.70
CA ILE A 234 24.55 5.22 -4.72
C ILE A 234 24.37 6.51 -5.53
N LYS A 235 24.59 6.42 -6.82
CA LYS A 235 24.43 7.57 -7.73
C LYS A 235 22.97 8.03 -7.75
N PRO A 236 22.70 9.34 -7.79
CA PRO A 236 21.37 9.84 -8.03
C PRO A 236 20.85 9.41 -9.41
N VAL A 237 19.53 9.35 -9.55
CA VAL A 237 18.88 8.97 -10.82
C VAL A 237 19.14 10.04 -11.89
N PHE A 238 19.08 11.32 -11.51
CA PHE A 238 19.42 12.44 -12.35
C PHE A 238 20.75 13.06 -11.88
N GLU A 239 21.64 13.37 -12.82
CA GLU A 239 22.94 13.97 -12.48
C GLU A 239 22.77 15.29 -11.72
N GLY A 240 23.54 15.46 -10.65
CA GLY A 240 23.48 16.64 -9.80
C GLY A 240 22.23 16.77 -8.92
N LYS A 241 21.37 15.75 -8.87
CA LYS A 241 20.14 15.70 -8.05
C LYS A 241 20.31 14.82 -6.81
N THR A 242 19.22 14.58 -6.08
CA THR A 242 19.26 13.96 -4.73
C THR A 242 18.62 12.59 -4.65
N ILE A 243 17.62 12.30 -5.50
CA ILE A 243 16.89 11.04 -5.45
C ILE A 243 17.72 9.89 -6.03
N SER A 244 17.79 8.81 -5.31
CA SER A 244 18.55 7.60 -5.68
C SER A 244 17.76 6.33 -5.35
N ALA A 245 18.24 5.19 -5.82
CA ALA A 245 17.68 3.89 -5.46
C ALA A 245 17.77 3.57 -3.95
N GLY A 246 18.58 4.33 -3.18
CA GLY A 246 18.72 4.16 -1.75
C GLY A 246 17.68 4.92 -0.92
N ASN A 247 17.06 5.97 -1.48
CA ASN A 247 16.10 6.83 -0.78
C ASN A 247 14.71 6.90 -1.45
N ALA A 248 14.45 5.97 -2.36
CA ALA A 248 13.18 5.74 -3.03
C ALA A 248 12.64 4.33 -2.71
N SER A 249 11.32 4.17 -2.75
CA SER A 249 10.69 2.85 -2.64
C SER A 249 11.04 1.97 -3.84
N GLN A 250 11.11 0.66 -3.61
CA GLN A 250 11.40 -0.30 -4.67
C GLN A 250 10.14 -0.63 -5.46
N LEU A 251 10.26 -0.75 -6.79
CA LEU A 251 9.22 -1.33 -7.65
C LEU A 251 8.95 -2.77 -7.21
N SER A 252 7.70 -3.11 -7.02
CA SER A 252 7.35 -4.35 -6.32
C SER A 252 6.02 -4.92 -6.76
N ASP A 253 5.87 -6.23 -6.55
CA ASP A 253 4.65 -7.00 -6.79
C ASP A 253 4.05 -7.47 -5.47
N GLY A 254 2.73 -7.58 -5.38
CA GLY A 254 2.07 -8.10 -4.19
C GLY A 254 0.58 -7.82 -4.10
N ALA A 255 -0.07 -8.47 -3.14
CA ALA A 255 -1.48 -8.31 -2.85
C ALA A 255 -1.76 -8.34 -1.34
N SER A 256 -2.83 -7.68 -0.92
CA SER A 256 -3.36 -7.75 0.45
C SER A 256 -4.87 -7.62 0.48
N ALA A 257 -5.52 -8.18 1.50
CA ALA A 257 -6.96 -8.14 1.69
C ALA A 257 -7.31 -8.04 3.17
N CYS A 258 -8.38 -7.31 3.47
CA CYS A 258 -9.01 -7.22 4.78
C CYS A 258 -10.47 -7.65 4.67
N VAL A 259 -10.95 -8.47 5.62
CA VAL A 259 -12.40 -8.74 5.76
C VAL A 259 -13.00 -7.66 6.64
N ILE A 260 -14.04 -7.02 6.12
CA ILE A 260 -14.77 -5.92 6.73
C ILE A 260 -16.21 -6.37 6.90
N MET A 261 -16.80 -6.14 8.05
CA MET A 261 -18.20 -6.48 8.30
C MET A 261 -18.88 -5.47 9.23
N SER A 262 -20.19 -5.59 9.37
CA SER A 262 -20.91 -4.81 10.36
C SER A 262 -20.51 -5.23 11.78
N ASP A 263 -20.48 -4.27 12.70
CA ASP A 263 -20.25 -4.52 14.12
C ASP A 263 -21.24 -5.53 14.68
N ARG A 264 -22.48 -5.49 14.20
CA ARG A 264 -23.54 -6.45 14.56
C ARG A 264 -23.24 -7.86 14.06
N MET A 265 -22.73 -8.00 12.83
CA MET A 265 -22.36 -9.31 12.30
C MET A 265 -21.17 -9.87 13.07
N ALA A 266 -20.16 -9.07 13.34
CA ALA A 266 -19.00 -9.48 14.16
C ALA A 266 -19.44 -9.97 15.55
N ALA A 267 -20.35 -9.24 16.20
CA ALA A 267 -20.90 -9.62 17.50
C ALA A 267 -21.71 -10.94 17.44
N ARG A 268 -22.59 -11.11 16.44
CA ARG A 268 -23.35 -12.37 16.24
C ARG A 268 -22.43 -13.58 16.07
N LYS A 269 -21.28 -13.38 15.46
CA LYS A 269 -20.28 -14.44 15.23
C LYS A 269 -19.28 -14.60 16.37
N GLY A 270 -19.33 -13.76 17.39
CA GLY A 270 -18.36 -13.77 18.48
C GLY A 270 -16.94 -13.39 18.04
N LEU A 271 -16.81 -12.66 16.92
CA LEU A 271 -15.52 -12.23 16.39
C LEU A 271 -15.05 -10.97 17.10
N LYS A 272 -13.77 -10.93 17.43
CA LYS A 272 -13.13 -9.74 17.99
C LYS A 272 -12.48 -8.94 16.88
N PRO A 273 -12.98 -7.74 16.52
CA PRO A 273 -12.40 -6.92 15.48
C PRO A 273 -10.95 -6.52 15.78
N LEU A 274 -10.14 -6.34 14.74
CA LEU A 274 -8.82 -5.71 14.82
C LEU A 274 -8.94 -4.19 15.03
N GLY A 275 -9.94 -3.60 14.37
CA GLY A 275 -10.22 -2.17 14.47
C GLY A 275 -11.49 -1.77 13.74
N ILE A 276 -11.86 -0.50 13.89
CA ILE A 276 -13.04 0.13 13.32
C ILE A 276 -12.59 1.17 12.30
N PHE A 277 -13.16 1.15 11.10
CA PHE A 277 -12.98 2.21 10.13
C PHE A 277 -13.73 3.46 10.56
N ARG A 278 -13.01 4.57 10.75
CA ARG A 278 -13.61 5.84 11.19
C ARG A 278 -13.80 6.82 10.04
N GLY A 279 -12.91 6.84 9.05
CA GLY A 279 -13.07 7.77 7.95
C GLY A 279 -11.93 7.74 6.94
N PHE A 280 -12.18 8.38 5.80
CA PHE A 280 -11.24 8.53 4.71
C PHE A 280 -11.40 9.90 4.04
N VAL A 281 -10.28 10.51 3.69
CA VAL A 281 -10.20 11.77 2.94
C VAL A 281 -9.19 11.63 1.82
N ALA A 282 -9.54 12.17 0.65
CA ALA A 282 -8.59 12.49 -0.40
C ALA A 282 -8.56 14.00 -0.62
N ALA A 283 -7.41 14.54 -1.01
CA ALA A 283 -7.20 15.96 -1.28
C ALA A 283 -6.27 16.15 -2.47
N GLY A 284 -6.54 17.13 -3.33
CA GLY A 284 -5.66 17.54 -4.43
C GLY A 284 -4.60 18.53 -3.96
N VAL A 285 -3.44 18.47 -4.60
CA VAL A 285 -2.32 19.41 -4.52
C VAL A 285 -1.74 19.62 -5.93
N GLU A 286 -0.76 20.48 -6.09
CA GLU A 286 -0.09 20.65 -7.38
C GLU A 286 0.57 19.35 -7.84
N PRO A 287 0.41 18.95 -9.11
CA PRO A 287 0.95 17.68 -9.61
C PRO A 287 2.47 17.55 -9.52
N ASP A 288 3.20 18.65 -9.72
CA ASP A 288 4.66 18.68 -9.67
C ASP A 288 5.24 18.39 -8.27
N GLU A 289 4.43 18.56 -7.23
CA GLU A 289 4.80 18.25 -5.85
C GLU A 289 3.88 17.21 -5.20
N MET A 290 3.42 16.22 -5.96
CA MET A 290 2.47 15.21 -5.48
C MET A 290 2.85 14.59 -4.12
N GLY A 291 4.14 14.53 -3.81
CA GLY A 291 4.67 13.97 -2.56
C GLY A 291 4.13 14.67 -1.30
N VAL A 292 3.70 15.94 -1.40
CA VAL A 292 3.18 16.70 -0.25
C VAL A 292 1.68 16.46 0.00
N GLY A 293 1.01 15.64 -0.81
CA GLY A 293 -0.43 15.34 -0.70
C GLY A 293 -0.94 15.03 0.71
N PRO A 294 -0.23 14.28 1.56
CA PRO A 294 -0.61 14.04 2.95
C PRO A 294 -0.81 15.31 3.78
N VAL A 295 -0.05 16.39 3.51
CA VAL A 295 -0.20 17.68 4.21
C VAL A 295 -1.57 18.32 3.96
N ALA A 296 -2.18 18.04 2.81
CA ALA A 296 -3.54 18.50 2.51
C ALA A 296 -4.62 17.54 3.03
N ALA A 297 -4.36 16.24 3.02
CA ALA A 297 -5.34 15.22 3.38
C ALA A 297 -5.51 15.05 4.91
N ILE A 298 -4.40 14.96 5.65
CA ILE A 298 -4.39 14.70 7.10
C ILE A 298 -5.18 15.76 7.90
N PRO A 299 -4.96 17.07 7.74
CA PRO A 299 -5.71 18.06 8.51
C PRO A 299 -7.22 18.01 8.22
N ARG A 300 -7.62 17.70 6.98
CA ARG A 300 -9.03 17.53 6.62
C ARG A 300 -9.65 16.31 7.31
N LEU A 301 -8.91 15.21 7.39
CA LEU A 301 -9.34 14.00 8.09
C LEU A 301 -9.53 14.28 9.58
N LEU A 302 -8.52 14.80 10.24
CA LEU A 302 -8.53 15.08 11.67
C LEU A 302 -9.63 16.08 12.06
N LYS A 303 -9.80 17.16 11.27
CA LYS A 303 -10.88 18.12 11.47
C LYS A 303 -12.27 17.47 11.44
N ARG A 304 -12.52 16.52 10.51
CA ARG A 304 -13.81 15.81 10.42
C ARG A 304 -14.11 14.96 11.64
N HIS A 305 -13.08 14.50 12.34
CA HIS A 305 -13.18 13.64 13.51
C HIS A 305 -12.93 14.40 14.83
N ASN A 306 -12.76 15.72 14.77
CA ASN A 306 -12.45 16.56 15.92
C ASN A 306 -11.19 16.08 16.68
N LEU A 307 -10.17 15.67 15.94
CA LEU A 307 -8.87 15.19 16.43
C LEU A 307 -7.74 16.15 16.04
N LYS A 308 -6.64 16.06 16.79
CA LYS A 308 -5.35 16.74 16.55
C LYS A 308 -4.28 15.72 16.19
N ILE A 309 -3.12 16.18 15.73
CA ILE A 309 -1.96 15.31 15.43
C ILE A 309 -1.56 14.47 16.65
N ASP A 310 -1.53 15.08 17.85
CA ASP A 310 -1.10 14.42 19.08
C ASP A 310 -2.07 13.33 19.56
N ASP A 311 -3.35 13.37 19.14
CA ASP A 311 -4.35 12.35 19.47
C ASP A 311 -4.11 11.03 18.71
N ILE A 312 -3.23 11.03 17.72
CA ILE A 312 -2.89 9.84 16.94
C ILE A 312 -1.68 9.14 17.54
N ASP A 313 -1.85 7.86 17.81
CA ASP A 313 -0.81 7.04 18.45
C ASP A 313 0.14 6.39 17.45
N LEU A 314 -0.35 6.08 16.24
CA LEU A 314 0.44 5.48 15.18
C LEU A 314 0.13 6.09 13.81
N TRP A 315 1.19 6.25 13.02
CA TRP A 315 1.16 6.76 11.66
C TRP A 315 1.83 5.76 10.73
N GLU A 316 1.12 5.36 9.68
CA GLU A 316 1.69 4.67 8.53
C GLU A 316 1.61 5.63 7.33
N LEU A 317 2.69 6.33 7.06
CA LEU A 317 2.85 7.21 5.91
C LEU A 317 3.68 6.48 4.86
N ASN A 318 3.07 6.13 3.72
CA ASN A 318 3.77 5.45 2.65
C ASN A 318 5.02 6.22 2.22
N GLU A 319 6.13 5.52 2.14
CA GLU A 319 7.44 6.04 1.78
C GLU A 319 7.68 5.84 0.27
N ALA A 320 6.99 6.61 -0.59
CA ALA A 320 7.35 6.61 -2.00
C ALA A 320 8.81 7.09 -2.19
N TYR A 321 9.17 8.13 -1.45
CA TYR A 321 10.53 8.70 -1.35
C TYR A 321 10.78 9.20 0.06
N ALA A 322 12.02 9.14 0.53
CA ALA A 322 12.39 9.71 1.83
C ALA A 322 12.06 11.21 1.93
N VAL A 323 12.32 11.96 0.87
CA VAL A 323 12.09 13.41 0.81
C VAL A 323 10.67 13.82 1.16
N GLN A 324 9.66 13.10 0.61
CA GLN A 324 8.26 13.46 0.86
C GLN A 324 7.81 13.09 2.27
N VAL A 325 8.35 12.02 2.83
CA VAL A 325 8.04 11.65 4.23
C VAL A 325 8.62 12.67 5.19
N ILE A 326 9.88 13.05 4.99
CA ILE A 326 10.55 14.06 5.82
C ILE A 326 9.74 15.37 5.80
N TYR A 327 9.38 15.86 4.59
CA TYR A 327 8.59 17.08 4.49
C TYR A 327 7.23 16.97 5.18
N CYS A 328 6.47 15.90 4.92
CA CYS A 328 5.14 15.73 5.50
C CYS A 328 5.20 15.62 7.03
N ARG A 329 6.14 14.83 7.56
CA ARG A 329 6.37 14.68 9.01
C ARG A 329 6.66 16.03 9.66
N ASP A 330 7.65 16.74 9.15
CA ASP A 330 8.13 18.00 9.74
C ASP A 330 7.08 19.11 9.61
N LYS A 331 6.40 19.19 8.46
CA LYS A 331 5.35 20.19 8.22
C LYS A 331 4.12 20.01 9.11
N LEU A 332 3.77 18.78 9.42
CA LEU A 332 2.60 18.44 10.25
C LEU A 332 2.95 18.29 11.74
N GLY A 333 4.23 18.24 12.09
CA GLY A 333 4.67 17.99 13.46
C GLY A 333 4.39 16.57 13.94
N ILE A 334 4.45 15.58 13.04
CA ILE A 334 4.25 14.16 13.40
C ILE A 334 5.49 13.68 14.16
N ASP A 335 5.26 13.09 15.34
CA ASP A 335 6.29 12.48 16.16
C ASP A 335 6.98 11.33 15.41
N PRO A 336 8.31 11.40 15.19
CA PRO A 336 9.06 10.33 14.51
C PRO A 336 8.95 8.96 15.17
N ASP A 337 8.73 8.91 16.47
CA ASP A 337 8.62 7.64 17.23
C ASP A 337 7.24 6.99 17.08
N LYS A 338 6.27 7.73 16.55
CA LYS A 338 4.94 7.22 16.19
C LYS A 338 4.79 6.93 14.69
N LEU A 339 5.76 7.33 13.86
CA LEU A 339 5.72 7.24 12.41
C LEU A 339 6.49 6.03 11.89
N ASN A 340 5.84 5.17 11.08
CA ASN A 340 6.46 4.02 10.41
C ASN A 340 7.36 3.22 11.36
N VAL A 341 6.79 2.87 12.51
CA VAL A 341 7.54 2.33 13.67
C VAL A 341 8.28 1.01 13.38
N ASN A 342 7.85 0.28 12.37
CA ASN A 342 8.49 -0.94 11.88
C ASN A 342 9.16 -0.74 10.50
N GLY A 343 9.44 0.51 10.12
CA GLY A 343 9.92 0.89 8.79
C GLY A 343 8.81 0.87 7.74
N GLY A 344 9.16 1.10 6.48
CA GLY A 344 8.16 1.29 5.42
C GLY A 344 8.64 0.87 4.03
N SER A 345 8.06 1.51 3.02
CA SER A 345 8.17 1.08 1.62
C SER A 345 9.55 1.26 1.00
N ILE A 346 10.41 2.12 1.53
CA ILE A 346 11.82 2.25 1.09
C ILE A 346 12.52 0.90 1.28
N ALA A 347 12.28 0.23 2.40
CA ALA A 347 12.87 -1.07 2.69
C ALA A 347 12.01 -2.24 2.16
N ILE A 348 10.69 -2.21 2.39
CA ILE A 348 9.78 -3.34 2.09
C ILE A 348 9.42 -3.38 0.60
N GLY A 349 9.19 -2.21 -0.02
CA GLY A 349 8.68 -2.07 -1.38
C GLY A 349 7.28 -1.46 -1.44
N HIS A 350 6.88 -1.02 -2.65
CA HIS A 350 5.65 -0.29 -2.90
C HIS A 350 4.87 -0.84 -4.11
N PRO A 351 4.18 -1.98 -3.97
CA PRO A 351 3.16 -2.36 -4.95
C PRO A 351 2.00 -1.36 -4.85
N TYR A 352 1.78 -0.51 -5.84
CA TYR A 352 0.93 0.69 -5.74
C TYR A 352 -0.46 0.39 -5.17
N GLY A 353 -1.22 -0.47 -5.83
CA GLY A 353 -2.57 -0.82 -5.40
C GLY A 353 -2.63 -1.57 -4.06
N MET A 354 -1.60 -2.35 -3.73
CA MET A 354 -1.54 -3.12 -2.49
C MET A 354 -1.26 -2.26 -1.26
N THR A 355 -0.40 -1.25 -1.39
CA THR A 355 0.26 -0.60 -0.24
C THR A 355 -0.74 -0.07 0.78
N GLY A 356 -1.83 0.58 0.37
CA GLY A 356 -2.81 1.15 1.31
C GLY A 356 -3.51 0.10 2.17
N SER A 357 -3.84 -1.06 1.62
CA SER A 357 -4.45 -2.16 2.37
C SER A 357 -3.43 -2.91 3.24
N ARG A 358 -2.17 -3.03 2.78
CA ARG A 358 -1.06 -3.56 3.60
C ARG A 358 -0.83 -2.71 4.85
N LEU A 359 -0.71 -1.39 4.67
CA LEU A 359 -0.51 -0.47 5.79
C LEU A 359 -1.69 -0.49 6.76
N THR A 360 -2.93 -0.66 6.25
CA THR A 360 -4.11 -0.82 7.11
C THR A 360 -4.03 -2.08 7.96
N GLY A 361 -3.71 -3.22 7.38
CA GLY A 361 -3.52 -4.47 8.14
C GLY A 361 -2.42 -4.34 9.19
N HIS A 362 -1.28 -3.75 8.79
CA HIS A 362 -0.12 -3.57 9.65
C HIS A 362 -0.43 -2.66 10.86
N ILE A 363 -1.02 -1.48 10.62
CA ILE A 363 -1.30 -0.52 11.71
C ILE A 363 -2.29 -1.07 12.73
N LEU A 364 -3.25 -1.91 12.32
CA LEU A 364 -4.18 -2.55 13.23
C LEU A 364 -3.51 -3.62 14.10
N ILE A 365 -2.64 -4.45 13.51
CA ILE A 365 -1.90 -5.49 14.25
C ILE A 365 -0.89 -4.84 15.20
N GLU A 366 -0.08 -3.90 14.71
CA GLU A 366 0.95 -3.23 15.51
C GLU A 366 0.33 -2.33 16.58
N GLY A 367 -0.78 -1.67 16.26
CA GLY A 367 -1.52 -0.85 17.21
C GLY A 367 -2.06 -1.64 18.40
N ARG A 368 -2.54 -2.87 18.16
CA ARG A 368 -2.92 -3.78 19.27
C ARG A 368 -1.72 -4.11 20.17
N ARG A 369 -0.55 -4.39 19.58
CA ARG A 369 0.67 -4.68 20.36
C ARG A 369 1.10 -3.50 21.21
N ARG A 370 0.91 -2.28 20.73
CA ARG A 370 1.28 -1.02 21.41
C ARG A 370 0.17 -0.44 22.29
N ARG A 371 -1.02 -1.03 22.27
CA ARG A 371 -2.23 -0.49 22.92
C ARG A 371 -2.58 0.92 22.44
N ALA A 372 -2.35 1.17 21.14
CA ALA A 372 -2.72 2.40 20.49
C ALA A 372 -4.24 2.51 20.32
N LYS A 373 -4.81 3.71 20.47
CA LYS A 373 -6.23 3.95 20.24
C LYS A 373 -6.51 4.30 18.79
N PHE A 374 -5.77 5.25 18.24
CA PHE A 374 -5.97 5.72 16.88
C PHE A 374 -4.73 5.50 16.02
N GLY A 375 -4.97 5.00 14.81
CA GLY A 375 -3.99 4.90 13.76
C GLY A 375 -4.42 5.60 12.48
N VAL A 376 -3.49 6.25 11.79
CA VAL A 376 -3.72 6.88 10.50
C VAL A 376 -2.82 6.27 9.44
N VAL A 377 -3.44 5.79 8.36
CA VAL A 377 -2.75 5.36 7.13
C VAL A 377 -2.86 6.50 6.12
N THR A 378 -1.75 6.93 5.56
CA THR A 378 -1.71 8.08 4.65
C THR A 378 -0.64 7.89 3.57
N MET A 379 -0.82 8.57 2.43
CA MET A 379 0.10 8.49 1.31
C MET A 379 -0.07 9.63 0.32
N CYS A 380 1.00 9.95 -0.37
CA CYS A 380 0.98 10.74 -1.59
C CYS A 380 0.44 9.90 -2.75
N ILE A 381 -0.07 10.57 -3.77
CA ILE A 381 -0.76 9.93 -4.90
C ILE A 381 -0.33 10.63 -6.17
N GLY A 382 0.07 9.87 -7.18
CA GLY A 382 0.42 10.40 -8.50
C GLY A 382 -0.67 11.31 -9.09
N GLY A 383 -0.27 12.31 -9.85
CA GLY A 383 -1.18 13.33 -10.39
C GLY A 383 -1.54 14.45 -9.41
N GLY A 384 -0.83 14.58 -8.29
CA GLY A 384 -1.02 15.69 -7.34
C GLY A 384 -2.17 15.47 -6.36
N MET A 385 -2.15 14.40 -5.59
CA MET A 385 -3.16 14.10 -4.58
C MET A 385 -2.52 13.55 -3.29
N GLY A 386 -3.29 13.52 -2.22
CA GLY A 386 -2.99 12.78 -1.00
C GLY A 386 -4.24 12.11 -0.43
N ALA A 387 -4.04 11.02 0.30
CA ALA A 387 -5.12 10.34 1.02
C ALA A 387 -4.73 10.09 2.47
N ALA A 388 -5.74 10.05 3.34
CA ALA A 388 -5.61 9.65 4.73
C ALA A 388 -6.85 8.87 5.19
N GLY A 389 -6.64 7.74 5.88
CA GLY A 389 -7.67 6.92 6.51
C GLY A 389 -7.44 6.82 8.01
N LEU A 390 -8.50 6.99 8.79
CA LEU A 390 -8.50 6.90 10.26
C LEU A 390 -9.10 5.58 10.71
N PHE A 391 -8.38 4.91 11.60
CA PHE A 391 -8.79 3.65 12.21
C PHE A 391 -8.72 3.75 13.73
N GLU A 392 -9.76 3.24 14.40
CA GLU A 392 -9.73 3.03 15.84
C GLU A 392 -9.41 1.57 16.12
N ILE A 393 -8.40 1.34 16.95
CA ILE A 393 -7.85 0.00 17.22
C ILE A 393 -8.62 -0.63 18.38
N VAL A 394 -9.02 -1.90 18.21
CA VAL A 394 -9.77 -2.65 19.25
C VAL A 394 -8.83 -3.60 20.00
N HIS A 395 -8.93 -3.59 21.33
CA HIS A 395 -8.07 -4.38 22.25
C HIS A 395 -8.75 -5.60 22.84
#